data_d97e6ef1e13ae1f83f0b15efdc0a3410
#
_entry.id   d97e6ef1e13ae1f83f0b15efdc0a3410
#
_cell.length_a   1.000
_cell.length_b   1.000
_cell.length_c   1.000
_cell.angle_alpha   90.00
_cell.angle_beta   90.00
_cell.angle_gamma   90.00
#
_symmetry.space_group_name_H-M   'P 1'
#
loop_
_entity.id
_entity.type
_entity.pdbx_description
1 polymer ?
#
loop_
_entity_poly.entity_id
_entity_poly.type
_entity_poly.pdbx_seq_one_letter_code
_entity_poly.pdbx_strand_id
1 'polypeptide(L)'
;ALERLDSGAAPRSLDEDKLFLTSRLARLRAARPHTFVGPRSGYRTIPVTTSFAFAYTRLLDEIPDVVVIVRRLSRRLEQLGGWREESIVLPEGTWEHVLRTGTVEGGSQPLAEVVGDDAVVVLARVGSPGSQTDSDQAAQEQEAAR
;
A
#
# COMPACT_ATOMS: atom_id res chain seq x y z
N ALA A 1 -21.67 -9.37 4.79
CA ALA A 1 -20.72 -8.32 5.21
C ALA A 1 -19.62 -8.10 4.17
N LEU A 2 -19.03 -9.17 3.64
CA LEU A 2 -17.95 -9.07 2.64
C LEU A 2 -18.42 -8.39 1.34
N GLU A 3 -19.58 -8.74 0.83
CA GLU A 3 -20.13 -8.12 -0.39
C GLU A 3 -20.32 -6.61 -0.23
N ARG A 4 -20.75 -6.17 0.94
CA ARG A 4 -20.91 -4.74 1.24
C ARG A 4 -19.56 -4.02 1.26
N LEU A 5 -18.54 -4.62 1.86
CA LEU A 5 -17.18 -4.07 1.90
C LEU A 5 -16.54 -4.04 0.52
N ASP A 6 -16.79 -5.05 -0.29
CA ASP A 6 -16.29 -5.13 -1.66
C ASP A 6 -16.88 -4.05 -2.57
N SER A 7 -18.10 -3.60 -2.29
CA SER A 7 -18.72 -2.49 -3.03
C SER A 7 -18.19 -1.11 -2.62
N GLY A 8 -17.21 -1.04 -1.71
CA GLY A 8 -16.60 0.20 -1.27
C GLY A 8 -17.24 0.83 -0.03
N ALA A 9 -18.16 0.12 0.63
CA ALA A 9 -18.77 0.60 1.86
C ALA A 9 -17.76 0.60 3.02
N ALA A 10 -17.83 1.61 3.89
CA ALA A 10 -16.96 1.68 5.06
C ALA A 10 -17.31 0.60 6.08
N PRO A 11 -16.31 0.02 6.77
CA PRO A 11 -16.56 -0.92 7.85
C PRO A 11 -17.37 -0.29 8.99
N ARG A 12 -18.24 -1.08 9.60
CA ARG A 12 -19.12 -0.63 10.68
C ARG A 12 -18.73 -1.12 12.06
N SER A 13 -17.84 -2.12 12.12
CA SER A 13 -17.42 -2.74 13.36
C SER A 13 -15.98 -3.19 13.27
N LEU A 14 -15.36 -3.53 14.41
CA LEU A 14 -14.01 -4.06 14.47
C LEU A 14 -13.87 -5.36 13.67
N ASP A 15 -14.90 -6.21 13.68
CA ASP A 15 -14.89 -7.46 12.90
C ASP A 15 -14.96 -7.16 11.40
N GLU A 16 -15.73 -6.17 10.99
CA GLU A 16 -15.78 -5.73 9.59
C GLU A 16 -14.47 -5.07 9.17
N ASP A 17 -13.81 -4.33 10.07
CA ASP A 17 -12.49 -3.75 9.82
C ASP A 17 -11.46 -4.84 9.50
N LYS A 18 -11.44 -5.90 10.30
CA LYS A 18 -10.56 -7.05 10.09
C LYS A 18 -10.87 -7.77 8.78
N LEU A 19 -12.15 -7.98 8.49
CA LEU A 19 -12.59 -8.62 7.26
C LEU A 19 -12.21 -7.79 6.04
N PHE A 20 -12.41 -6.50 6.09
CA PHE A 20 -12.06 -5.55 5.04
C PHE A 20 -10.55 -5.58 4.77
N LEU A 21 -9.74 -5.44 5.81
CA LEU A 21 -8.28 -5.46 5.71
C LEU A 21 -7.78 -6.77 5.12
N THR A 22 -8.25 -7.89 5.66
CA THR A 22 -7.87 -9.23 5.21
C THR A 22 -8.23 -9.45 3.73
N SER A 23 -9.42 -9.05 3.34
CA SER A 23 -9.90 -9.18 1.96
C SER A 23 -9.05 -8.36 0.99
N ARG A 24 -8.76 -7.11 1.32
CA ARG A 24 -7.95 -6.22 0.47
C ARG A 24 -6.50 -6.72 0.35
N LEU A 25 -5.92 -7.16 1.44
CA LEU A 25 -4.56 -7.70 1.44
C LEU A 25 -4.47 -9.02 0.69
N ALA A 26 -5.48 -9.88 0.82
CA ALA A 26 -5.54 -11.14 0.07
C ALA A 26 -5.62 -10.88 -1.45
N ARG A 27 -6.40 -9.90 -1.88
CA ARG A 27 -6.50 -9.52 -3.29
C ARG A 27 -5.20 -8.92 -3.81
N LEU A 28 -4.56 -8.05 -3.02
CA LEU A 28 -3.27 -7.48 -3.38
C LEU A 28 -2.23 -8.59 -3.58
N ARG A 29 -2.21 -9.54 -2.67
CA ARG A 29 -1.30 -10.68 -2.72
C ARG A 29 -1.57 -11.58 -3.93
N ALA A 30 -2.83 -11.82 -4.26
CA ALA A 30 -3.23 -12.58 -5.44
C ALA A 30 -2.87 -11.86 -6.75
N ALA A 31 -2.98 -10.54 -6.77
CA ALA A 31 -2.62 -9.71 -7.93
C ALA A 31 -1.11 -9.57 -8.13
N ARG A 32 -0.32 -9.73 -7.05
CA ARG A 32 1.14 -9.52 -7.06
C ARG A 32 1.89 -10.66 -6.39
N PRO A 33 1.73 -11.91 -6.87
CA PRO A 33 2.27 -13.09 -6.16
C PRO A 33 3.79 -13.07 -6.03
N HIS A 34 4.51 -12.60 -7.04
CA HIS A 34 5.98 -12.60 -7.06
C HIS A 34 6.58 -11.50 -6.16
N THR A 35 5.79 -10.52 -5.75
CA THR A 35 6.20 -9.47 -4.82
C THR A 35 6.24 -9.98 -3.38
N PHE A 36 5.41 -10.94 -3.05
CA PHE A 36 5.25 -11.43 -1.68
C PHE A 36 5.95 -12.77 -1.42
N VAL A 37 6.09 -13.60 -2.45
CA VAL A 37 6.63 -14.97 -2.30
C VAL A 37 7.56 -15.29 -3.44
N GLY A 38 8.63 -16.02 -3.14
CA GLY A 38 9.55 -16.56 -4.14
C GLY A 38 10.83 -15.77 -4.30
N PRO A 39 11.71 -16.20 -5.22
CA PRO A 39 13.07 -15.65 -5.36
C PRO A 39 13.11 -14.21 -5.89
N ARG A 40 12.03 -13.73 -6.50
CA ARG A 40 11.94 -12.35 -7.00
C ARG A 40 11.50 -11.37 -5.93
N SER A 41 11.00 -11.85 -4.79
CA SER A 41 10.51 -10.99 -3.72
C SER A 41 11.65 -10.53 -2.82
N GLY A 42 11.52 -9.30 -2.30
CA GLY A 42 12.48 -8.72 -1.38
C GLY A 42 11.80 -7.77 -0.41
N TYR A 43 12.60 -7.19 0.47
CA TYR A 43 12.12 -6.33 1.55
C TYR A 43 13.17 -5.26 1.86
N ARG A 44 12.69 -4.04 2.13
CA ARG A 44 13.55 -2.92 2.53
C ARG A 44 12.77 -1.99 3.46
N THR A 45 13.41 -1.50 4.52
CA THR A 45 12.81 -0.45 5.37
C THR A 45 12.80 0.89 4.64
N ILE A 46 11.80 1.71 4.97
CA ILE A 46 11.66 3.07 4.44
C ILE A 46 11.92 4.08 5.56
N PRO A 47 12.77 5.10 5.33
CA PRO A 47 13.02 6.12 6.35
C PRO A 47 11.78 6.95 6.65
N VAL A 48 11.50 7.14 7.93
CA VAL A 48 10.50 8.07 8.46
C VAL A 48 11.16 8.97 9.50
N THR A 49 10.65 10.18 9.66
CA THR A 49 11.25 11.18 10.58
C THR A 49 10.81 10.99 12.04
N THR A 50 9.93 10.04 12.30
CA THR A 50 9.36 9.83 13.64
C THR A 50 9.36 8.36 14.04
N SER A 51 9.40 8.09 15.35
CA SER A 51 9.21 6.75 15.90
C SER A 51 7.74 6.30 15.97
N PHE A 52 6.80 7.19 15.67
CA PHE A 52 5.36 6.89 15.68
C PHE A 52 4.87 6.20 14.40
N ALA A 53 5.76 5.97 13.45
CA ALA A 53 5.47 5.19 12.27
C ALA A 53 6.61 4.22 11.98
N PHE A 54 6.24 3.08 11.41
CA PHE A 54 7.18 2.12 10.84
C PHE A 54 6.77 1.88 9.39
N ALA A 55 7.71 1.91 8.47
CA ALA A 55 7.41 1.73 7.06
C ALA A 55 8.42 0.79 6.40
N TYR A 56 7.93 -0.03 5.48
CA TYR A 56 8.77 -0.88 4.65
C TYR A 56 8.17 -1.02 3.26
N THR A 57 9.00 -1.41 2.30
CA THR A 57 8.57 -1.73 0.95
C THR A 57 8.84 -3.19 0.65
N ARG A 58 7.89 -3.84 -0.02
CA ARG A 58 8.10 -5.14 -0.66
C ARG A 58 8.65 -4.89 -2.05
N LEU A 59 9.67 -5.64 -2.42
CA LEU A 59 10.36 -5.49 -3.70
C LEU A 59 9.99 -6.62 -4.64
N LEU A 60 9.89 -6.28 -5.92
CA LEU A 60 9.79 -7.23 -7.01
C LEU A 60 11.00 -7.00 -7.92
N ASP A 61 11.89 -7.98 -8.05
CA ASP A 61 13.15 -7.85 -8.79
C ASP A 61 13.96 -6.62 -8.35
N GLU A 62 14.02 -6.41 -7.02
CA GLU A 62 14.72 -5.29 -6.36
C GLU A 62 14.06 -3.91 -6.55
N ILE A 63 12.91 -3.86 -7.19
CA ILE A 63 12.16 -2.62 -7.42
C ILE A 63 11.01 -2.52 -6.41
N PRO A 64 10.86 -1.38 -5.69
CA PRO A 64 9.74 -1.21 -4.77
C PRO A 64 8.39 -1.35 -5.49
N ASP A 65 7.52 -2.22 -4.99
CA ASP A 65 6.23 -2.54 -5.60
C ASP A 65 5.04 -2.32 -4.68
N VAL A 66 5.21 -2.55 -3.38
CA VAL A 66 4.21 -2.32 -2.35
C VAL A 66 4.86 -1.63 -1.16
N VAL A 67 4.21 -0.61 -0.61
CA VAL A 67 4.65 0.07 0.61
C VAL A 67 3.64 -0.18 1.72
N VAL A 68 4.14 -0.51 2.90
CA VAL A 68 3.31 -0.68 4.10
C VAL A 68 3.79 0.30 5.15
N ILE A 69 2.85 1.06 5.72
CA ILE A 69 3.12 2.01 6.79
C ILE A 69 2.22 1.67 7.97
N VAL A 70 2.82 1.49 9.15
CA VAL A 70 2.09 1.14 10.37
C VAL A 70 2.24 2.30 11.37
N ARG A 71 1.12 2.80 11.86
CA ARG A 71 1.10 3.79 12.93
C ARG A 71 1.37 3.10 14.28
N ARG A 72 2.24 3.70 15.06
CA ARG A 72 2.64 3.17 16.38
C ARG A 72 2.32 4.18 17.47
N LEU A 73 2.07 3.68 18.68
CA LEU A 73 1.86 4.55 19.85
C LEU A 73 0.82 5.66 19.63
N SER A 74 -0.31 5.29 19.05
CA SER A 74 -1.35 6.23 18.59
C SER A 74 -1.81 7.22 19.67
N ARG A 75 -1.99 6.75 20.91
CA ARG A 75 -2.40 7.61 22.04
C ARG A 75 -1.36 8.70 22.31
N ARG A 76 -0.09 8.34 22.30
CA ARG A 76 0.99 9.29 22.54
C ARG A 76 1.12 10.29 21.39
N LEU A 77 0.92 9.82 20.17
CA LEU A 77 0.91 10.68 18.99
C LEU A 77 -0.18 11.75 19.08
N GLU A 78 -1.39 11.37 19.50
CA GLU A 78 -2.50 12.30 19.70
C GLU A 78 -2.18 13.32 20.81
N GLN A 79 -1.58 12.89 21.91
CA GLN A 79 -1.19 13.75 23.01
C GLN A 79 -0.15 14.79 22.59
N LEU A 80 0.70 14.46 21.61
CA LEU A 80 1.73 15.36 21.09
C LEU A 80 1.25 16.24 19.93
N GLY A 81 -0.04 16.16 19.56
CA GLY A 81 -0.63 16.99 18.53
C GLY A 81 -0.62 16.39 17.12
N GLY A 82 -0.50 15.07 17.01
CA GLY A 82 -0.54 14.36 15.74
C GLY A 82 0.81 14.34 15.02
N TRP A 83 0.77 14.13 13.72
CA TRP A 83 1.99 13.97 12.89
C TRP A 83 2.82 15.24 12.75
N ARG A 84 2.19 16.41 12.87
CA ARG A 84 2.85 17.72 12.71
C ARG A 84 3.57 17.80 11.36
N GLU A 85 4.89 18.09 11.37
CA GLU A 85 5.74 18.20 10.17
C GLU A 85 6.47 16.90 9.84
N GLU A 86 6.13 15.80 10.50
CA GLU A 86 6.76 14.49 10.26
C GLU A 86 6.46 13.99 8.85
N SER A 87 7.44 13.38 8.23
CA SER A 87 7.37 12.96 6.84
C SER A 87 7.94 11.56 6.62
N ILE A 88 7.63 11.03 5.45
CA ILE A 88 8.13 9.76 4.94
C ILE A 88 8.73 9.98 3.55
N VAL A 89 9.81 9.29 3.24
CA VAL A 89 10.41 9.31 1.90
C VAL A 89 9.95 8.06 1.16
N LEU A 90 8.98 8.24 0.26
CA LEU A 90 8.47 7.15 -0.57
C LEU A 90 9.40 6.92 -1.78
N PRO A 91 9.53 5.66 -2.23
CA PRO A 91 10.26 5.36 -3.46
C PRO A 91 9.64 6.08 -4.66
N GLU A 92 10.42 6.36 -5.69
CA GLU A 92 9.95 7.01 -6.92
C GLU A 92 8.79 6.25 -7.55
N GLY A 93 7.86 6.97 -8.14
CA GLY A 93 6.69 6.45 -8.84
C GLY A 93 5.39 6.98 -8.29
N THR A 94 4.30 6.52 -8.87
CA THR A 94 2.95 6.83 -8.40
C THR A 94 2.43 5.64 -7.61
N TRP A 95 1.85 5.92 -6.45
CA TRP A 95 1.38 4.91 -5.50
C TRP A 95 -0.12 5.07 -5.29
N GLU A 96 -0.85 3.96 -5.32
CA GLU A 96 -2.28 3.93 -5.09
C GLU A 96 -2.57 3.32 -3.72
N HIS A 97 -3.45 3.97 -2.95
CA HIS A 97 -3.93 3.42 -1.69
C HIS A 97 -4.74 2.14 -1.95
N VAL A 98 -4.42 1.07 -1.21
CA VAL A 98 -5.13 -0.22 -1.31
C VAL A 98 -6.35 -0.26 -0.40
N LEU A 99 -6.25 0.37 0.78
CA LEU A 99 -7.28 0.30 1.82
C LEU A 99 -8.23 1.50 1.79
N ARG A 100 -7.94 2.51 0.99
CA ARG A 100 -8.81 3.68 0.76
C ARG A 100 -8.58 4.19 -0.66
N THR A 101 -9.35 5.18 -1.08
CA THR A 101 -9.16 5.81 -2.38
C THR A 101 -8.05 6.86 -2.34
N GLY A 102 -7.38 7.06 -3.46
CA GLY A 102 -6.41 8.12 -3.64
C GLY A 102 -5.05 7.61 -4.09
N THR A 103 -4.25 8.53 -4.61
CA THR A 103 -2.89 8.28 -5.07
C THR A 103 -1.91 9.19 -4.34
N VAL A 104 -0.64 8.76 -4.27
CA VAL A 104 0.45 9.50 -3.65
C VAL A 104 1.66 9.41 -4.58
N GLU A 105 2.31 10.53 -4.80
CA GLU A 105 3.57 10.55 -5.56
C GLU A 105 4.77 10.19 -4.68
N GLY A 106 5.79 9.59 -5.28
CA GLY A 106 7.05 9.31 -4.60
C GLY A 106 7.79 10.57 -4.13
N GLY A 107 8.79 10.37 -3.30
CA GLY A 107 9.55 11.45 -2.68
C GLY A 107 9.09 11.74 -1.26
N SER A 108 9.51 12.87 -0.72
CA SER A 108 9.13 13.27 0.65
C SER A 108 7.66 13.68 0.71
N GLN A 109 6.89 13.02 1.58
CA GLN A 109 5.46 13.26 1.74
C GLN A 109 5.11 13.43 3.22
N PRO A 110 4.18 14.34 3.55
CA PRO A 110 3.74 14.50 4.93
C PRO A 110 2.99 13.26 5.43
N LEU A 111 3.35 12.76 6.62
CA LEU A 111 2.64 11.64 7.23
C LEU A 111 1.17 11.97 7.54
N ALA A 112 0.88 13.23 7.83
CA ALA A 112 -0.49 13.69 8.06
C ALA A 112 -1.40 13.45 6.84
N GLU A 113 -0.87 13.55 5.63
CA GLU A 113 -1.61 13.31 4.39
C GLU A 113 -1.62 11.83 3.99
N VAL A 114 -0.47 11.15 4.09
CA VAL A 114 -0.33 9.77 3.66
C VAL A 114 -1.01 8.81 4.62
N VAL A 115 -0.84 9.00 5.92
CA VAL A 115 -1.37 8.12 6.97
C VAL A 115 -2.62 8.70 7.61
N GLY A 116 -2.59 9.98 7.99
CA GLY A 116 -3.69 10.60 8.71
C GLY A 116 -4.01 9.84 9.99
N ASP A 117 -5.25 9.42 10.16
CA ASP A 117 -5.73 8.67 11.33
C ASP A 117 -5.73 7.15 11.12
N ASP A 118 -5.28 6.67 9.97
CA ASP A 118 -5.28 5.24 9.67
C ASP A 118 -4.22 4.51 10.50
N ALA A 119 -4.56 3.34 11.01
CA ALA A 119 -3.62 2.49 11.74
C ALA A 119 -2.60 1.83 10.81
N VAL A 120 -3.03 1.49 9.60
CA VAL A 120 -2.22 0.83 8.57
C VAL A 120 -2.53 1.47 7.23
N VAL A 121 -1.48 1.77 6.48
CA VAL A 121 -1.58 2.23 5.09
C VAL A 121 -0.83 1.26 4.20
N VAL A 122 -1.46 0.85 3.11
CA VAL A 122 -0.85 0.00 2.09
C VAL A 122 -0.93 0.73 0.76
N LEU A 123 0.20 0.89 0.11
CA LEU A 123 0.33 1.54 -1.19
C LEU A 123 0.84 0.52 -2.20
N ALA A 124 0.25 0.51 -3.38
CA ALA A 124 0.68 -0.33 -4.49
C ALA A 124 1.15 0.55 -5.65
N ARG A 125 2.27 0.19 -6.27
CA ARG A 125 2.80 0.93 -7.41
C ARG A 125 1.85 0.86 -8.60
N VAL A 126 1.52 2.00 -9.16
CA VAL A 126 0.72 2.09 -10.38
C VAL A 126 1.58 1.68 -11.58
N GLY A 127 1.06 0.80 -12.42
CA GLY A 127 1.76 0.32 -13.60
C GLY A 127 2.87 -0.69 -13.31
N SER A 128 2.87 -1.31 -12.14
CA SER A 128 3.87 -2.32 -11.76
C SER A 128 3.77 -3.56 -12.65
N PRO A 129 4.93 -4.16 -13.02
CA PRO A 129 4.94 -5.46 -13.72
C PRO A 129 4.23 -6.56 -12.93
N GLY A 130 4.18 -6.44 -11.59
CA GLY A 130 3.49 -7.40 -10.73
C GLY A 130 1.96 -7.32 -10.80
N SER A 131 1.41 -6.25 -11.37
CA SER A 131 -0.03 -6.03 -11.50
C SER A 131 -0.54 -6.18 -12.93
N GLN A 132 0.19 -6.91 -13.77
CA GLN A 132 -0.25 -7.16 -15.16
C GLN A 132 -1.63 -7.84 -15.16
N THR A 133 -2.54 -7.24 -15.91
CA THR A 133 -3.86 -7.80 -16.15
C THR A 133 -3.84 -8.65 -17.44
N ASP A 134 -4.78 -9.56 -17.54
CA ASP A 134 -4.95 -10.36 -18.78
C ASP A 134 -5.11 -9.48 -20.03
N SER A 135 -5.62 -8.28 -19.86
CA SER A 135 -5.79 -7.31 -20.94
C SER A 135 -4.46 -6.81 -21.51
N ASP A 136 -3.51 -6.52 -20.66
CA ASP A 136 -2.18 -6.07 -21.08
C ASP A 136 -1.41 -7.19 -21.77
N GLN A 137 -1.56 -8.40 -21.27
CA GLN A 137 -0.94 -9.57 -21.85
C GLN A 137 -1.51 -9.88 -23.25
N ALA A 138 -2.81 -9.77 -23.42
CA ALA A 138 -3.46 -9.93 -24.74
C ALA A 138 -3.02 -8.86 -25.74
N ALA A 139 -2.84 -7.62 -25.32
CA ALA A 139 -2.36 -6.53 -26.17
C ALA A 139 -0.91 -6.76 -26.62
N GLN A 140 -0.05 -7.25 -25.74
CA GLN A 140 1.35 -7.59 -26.07
C GLN A 140 1.45 -8.76 -27.03
N GLU A 141 0.62 -9.78 -26.86
CA GLU A 141 0.56 -10.91 -27.79
C GLU A 141 0.10 -10.49 -29.18
N GLN A 142 -0.85 -9.56 -29.29
CA GLN A 142 -1.28 -9.02 -30.56
C GLN A 142 -0.20 -8.21 -31.28
N GLU A 143 0.59 -7.44 -30.55
CA GLU A 143 1.74 -6.73 -31.12
C GLU A 143 2.83 -7.67 -31.60
N ALA A 144 3.10 -8.72 -30.85
CA ALA A 144 4.10 -9.71 -31.23
C ALA A 144 3.70 -10.56 -32.47
N ALA A 145 2.40 -10.68 -32.72
CA ALA A 145 1.86 -11.44 -33.87
C ALA A 145 1.84 -10.63 -35.18
N ARG A 146 2.16 -9.36 -35.14
CA ARG A 146 2.24 -8.49 -36.32
C ARG A 146 3.66 -8.42 -36.85
#